data_63b33609f146dcd2dc10ffacabf1accf
#
_entry.id   63b33609f146dcd2dc10ffacabf1accf
#
_cell.length_a   1.000
_cell.length_b   1.000
_cell.length_c   1.000
_cell.angle_alpha   90.00
_cell.angle_beta   90.00
_cell.angle_gamma   90.00
#
_symmetry.space_group_name_H-M   'P 1'
#
loop_
_entity.id
_entity.type
_entity.pdbx_description
1 polymer ?
#
loop_
_entity_poly.entity_id
_entity_poly.type
_entity_poly.pdbx_seq_one_letter_code
_entity_poly.pdbx_strand_id
1 'polypeptide(L)'
;MLFRSDKLLDMVLLVADMEDLRADEDVPAEGLVIEAHMETGRGAVVGLLVENGHLRPGYYLVAGTAYGRVRTLQDFRGKTVKDAGPSTPVNVTGFKELPQFGDGFEIAKSEKEARNLAQKAKIDQEKMAATTNITGADILKMMNQKLDAEEFNVIIKADVQGSVTSVVDSLKLIDTGGEVELHVVGTGVGNISENDIPWR
;
A
#
# COMPACT_ATOMS: atom_id res chain seq x y z
N MET A 1 -20.95 -20.28 14.08
CA MET A 1 -20.14 -21.16 13.23
C MET A 1 -18.70 -20.99 13.67
N LEU A 2 -18.18 -21.86 14.53
CA LEU A 2 -16.79 -21.83 14.96
C LEU A 2 -15.95 -22.34 13.79
N PHE A 3 -15.22 -21.44 13.15
CA PHE A 3 -14.27 -21.81 12.13
C PHE A 3 -13.21 -22.71 12.78
N ARG A 4 -12.84 -23.79 12.10
CA ARG A 4 -11.74 -24.69 12.51
C ARG A 4 -10.38 -24.03 12.29
N SER A 5 -10.25 -22.76 12.69
CA SER A 5 -9.04 -21.95 12.51
C SER A 5 -7.86 -22.48 13.32
N ASP A 6 -8.13 -23.10 14.50
CA ASP A 6 -7.06 -23.67 15.33
C ASP A 6 -6.25 -24.71 14.58
N LYS A 7 -6.92 -25.66 13.89
CA LYS A 7 -6.22 -26.66 13.08
C LYS A 7 -5.43 -26.08 11.90
N LEU A 8 -5.94 -24.99 11.31
CA LEU A 8 -5.21 -24.27 10.25
C LEU A 8 -3.96 -23.62 10.82
N LEU A 9 -4.07 -22.96 11.97
CA LEU A 9 -2.93 -22.36 12.66
C LEU A 9 -1.88 -23.38 13.06
N ASP A 10 -2.29 -24.53 13.58
CA ASP A 10 -1.38 -25.65 13.91
C ASP A 10 -0.60 -26.13 12.66
N MET A 11 -1.28 -26.23 11.51
CA MET A 11 -0.61 -26.59 10.25
C MET A 11 0.34 -25.50 9.76
N VAL A 12 -0.02 -24.23 9.89
CA VAL A 12 0.86 -23.11 9.54
C VAL A 12 2.12 -23.12 10.39
N LEU A 13 1.98 -23.33 11.71
CA LEU A 13 3.14 -23.46 12.62
C LEU A 13 4.04 -24.63 12.24
N LEU A 14 3.45 -25.80 11.94
CA LEU A 14 4.23 -26.96 11.52
C LEU A 14 5.04 -26.71 10.25
N VAL A 15 4.44 -26.04 9.26
CA VAL A 15 5.13 -25.69 8.01
C VAL A 15 6.24 -24.66 8.29
N ALA A 16 5.97 -23.64 9.12
CA ALA A 16 6.96 -22.64 9.50
C ALA A 16 8.17 -23.26 10.22
N ASP A 17 7.95 -24.24 11.11
CA ASP A 17 9.02 -24.97 11.79
C ASP A 17 9.90 -25.79 10.81
N MET A 18 9.32 -26.26 9.69
CA MET A 18 10.07 -27.00 8.67
C MET A 18 10.94 -26.09 7.78
N GLU A 19 10.58 -24.83 7.62
CA GLU A 19 11.27 -23.88 6.74
C GLU A 19 12.51 -23.24 7.39
N ASP A 20 12.76 -23.43 8.70
CA ASP A 20 13.88 -22.82 9.48
C ASP A 20 14.03 -21.30 9.17
N LEU A 21 12.91 -20.57 9.25
CA LEU A 21 12.87 -19.15 8.94
C LEU A 21 13.75 -18.36 9.90
N ARG A 22 14.68 -17.58 9.35
CA ARG A 22 15.67 -16.79 10.12
C ARG A 22 15.54 -15.32 9.76
N ALA A 23 15.83 -14.45 10.72
CA ALA A 23 15.93 -13.02 10.52
C ALA A 23 17.25 -12.50 11.07
N ASP A 24 17.77 -11.44 10.49
CA ASP A 24 18.98 -10.75 10.97
C ASP A 24 18.56 -9.56 11.84
N GLU A 25 18.98 -9.55 13.10
CA GLU A 25 18.67 -8.49 14.07
C GLU A 25 19.68 -7.33 14.02
N ASP A 26 20.89 -7.58 13.51
CA ASP A 26 22.01 -6.61 13.55
C ASP A 26 22.09 -5.71 12.30
N VAL A 27 21.05 -5.71 11.48
CA VAL A 27 20.94 -4.87 10.27
C VAL A 27 19.97 -3.71 10.48
N PRO A 28 19.99 -2.66 9.63
CA PRO A 28 18.94 -1.64 9.61
C PRO A 28 17.57 -2.28 9.40
N ALA A 29 16.53 -1.78 10.09
CA ALA A 29 15.21 -2.37 9.94
C ALA A 29 14.68 -2.22 8.52
N GLU A 30 14.15 -3.31 8.01
CA GLU A 30 13.45 -3.42 6.74
C GLU A 30 12.24 -4.34 6.87
N GLY A 31 11.33 -4.29 5.92
CA GLY A 31 10.13 -5.12 5.92
C GLY A 31 9.07 -4.58 4.96
N LEU A 32 7.81 -4.88 5.25
CA LEU A 32 6.68 -4.63 4.35
C LEU A 32 5.61 -3.75 4.96
N VAL A 33 4.93 -3.00 4.12
CA VAL A 33 3.67 -2.29 4.44
C VAL A 33 2.51 -3.26 4.34
N ILE A 34 1.82 -3.49 5.45
CA ILE A 34 0.66 -4.40 5.51
C ILE A 34 -0.68 -3.65 5.53
N GLU A 35 -0.67 -2.37 5.88
CA GLU A 35 -1.86 -1.51 5.89
C GLU A 35 -1.45 -0.04 5.86
N ALA A 36 -2.28 0.82 5.26
CA ALA A 36 -2.10 2.27 5.33
C ALA A 36 -3.45 2.98 5.29
N HIS A 37 -3.68 3.90 6.23
CA HIS A 37 -4.90 4.70 6.30
C HIS A 37 -4.64 6.09 6.91
N MET A 38 -5.62 6.99 6.71
CA MET A 38 -5.59 8.31 7.34
C MET A 38 -6.48 8.33 8.57
N GLU A 39 -5.92 8.75 9.70
CA GLU A 39 -6.65 8.89 10.95
C GLU A 39 -6.78 10.37 11.35
N THR A 40 -8.00 10.79 11.69
CA THR A 40 -8.27 12.18 12.09
C THR A 40 -7.45 12.53 13.34
N GLY A 41 -6.65 13.60 13.26
CA GLY A 41 -5.80 14.07 14.36
C GLY A 41 -4.43 13.39 14.47
N ARG A 42 -4.23 12.23 13.87
CA ARG A 42 -2.94 11.51 13.88
C ARG A 42 -2.22 11.52 12.52
N GLY A 43 -2.98 11.78 11.44
CA GLY A 43 -2.47 11.78 10.07
C GLY A 43 -2.33 10.37 9.49
N ALA A 44 -1.30 10.16 8.68
CA ALA A 44 -1.01 8.85 8.10
C ALA A 44 -0.60 7.85 9.18
N VAL A 45 -1.35 6.76 9.30
CA VAL A 45 -1.06 5.59 10.13
C VAL A 45 -0.75 4.44 9.20
N VAL A 46 0.41 3.83 9.37
CA VAL A 46 0.93 2.78 8.50
C VAL A 46 1.26 1.55 9.34
N GLY A 47 0.59 0.43 9.03
CA GLY A 47 0.91 -0.88 9.57
C GLY A 47 2.12 -1.46 8.84
N LEU A 48 3.18 -1.73 9.58
CA LEU A 48 4.42 -2.32 9.08
C LEU A 48 4.65 -3.69 9.70
N LEU A 49 5.15 -4.61 8.90
CA LEU A 49 5.72 -5.87 9.39
C LEU A 49 7.24 -5.78 9.26
N VAL A 50 7.94 -5.80 10.39
CA VAL A 50 9.41 -5.82 10.41
C VAL A 50 9.90 -7.22 10.04
N GLU A 51 10.75 -7.34 9.03
CA GLU A 51 11.34 -8.61 8.60
C GLU A 51 12.74 -8.80 9.15
N ASN A 52 13.56 -7.74 9.09
CA ASN A 52 14.91 -7.74 9.65
C ASN A 52 15.16 -6.46 10.46
N GLY A 53 16.16 -6.53 11.33
CA GLY A 53 16.61 -5.41 12.15
C GLY A 53 15.60 -4.96 13.21
N HIS A 54 15.84 -3.78 13.75
CA HIS A 54 15.02 -3.17 14.82
C HIS A 54 14.50 -1.79 14.43
N LEU A 55 13.18 -1.62 14.43
CA LEU A 55 12.52 -0.34 14.16
C LEU A 55 12.29 0.43 15.46
N ARG A 56 12.71 1.72 15.48
CA ARG A 56 12.60 2.61 16.66
C ARG A 56 12.01 3.97 16.29
N PRO A 57 11.32 4.64 17.23
CA PRO A 57 10.94 6.04 17.05
C PRO A 57 12.13 6.93 16.74
N GLY A 58 11.93 7.90 15.85
CA GLY A 58 12.97 8.85 15.43
C GLY A 58 13.68 8.50 14.14
N TYR A 59 13.59 7.27 13.66
CA TYR A 59 14.18 6.86 12.39
C TYR A 59 13.44 7.48 11.19
N TYR A 60 14.16 7.69 10.11
CA TYR A 60 13.58 8.09 8.83
C TYR A 60 13.31 6.83 8.02
N LEU A 61 12.07 6.69 7.55
CA LEU A 61 11.62 5.56 6.73
C LEU A 61 11.30 6.01 5.32
N VAL A 62 11.55 5.10 4.40
CA VAL A 62 11.06 5.14 3.02
C VAL A 62 10.24 3.89 2.80
N ALA A 63 9.04 4.04 2.23
CA ALA A 63 8.20 2.91 1.84
C ALA A 63 7.60 3.25 0.47
N GLY A 64 8.07 2.53 -0.57
CA GLY A 64 7.72 2.87 -1.95
C GLY A 64 7.97 4.33 -2.29
N THR A 65 6.94 5.07 -2.64
CA THR A 65 7.01 6.51 -2.96
C THR A 65 6.82 7.43 -1.74
N ALA A 66 6.46 6.87 -0.59
CA ALA A 66 6.23 7.62 0.63
C ALA A 66 7.47 7.62 1.53
N TYR A 67 7.63 8.70 2.29
CA TYR A 67 8.68 8.80 3.31
C TYR A 67 8.18 9.54 4.54
N GLY A 68 8.86 9.34 5.65
CA GLY A 68 8.51 10.01 6.88
C GLY A 68 9.50 9.76 8.01
N ARG A 69 9.26 10.40 9.15
CA ARG A 69 10.00 10.14 10.38
C ARG A 69 9.08 9.43 11.37
N VAL A 70 9.48 8.29 11.87
CA VAL A 70 8.75 7.55 12.91
C VAL A 70 8.53 8.44 14.12
N ARG A 71 7.27 8.82 14.36
CA ARG A 71 6.88 9.61 15.54
C ARG A 71 6.46 8.70 16.69
N THR A 72 5.52 7.81 16.40
CA THR A 72 5.04 6.82 17.36
C THR A 72 5.10 5.43 16.75
N LEU A 73 5.36 4.45 17.61
CA LEU A 73 5.36 3.05 17.30
C LEU A 73 4.37 2.38 18.25
N GLN A 74 3.38 1.68 17.73
CA GLN A 74 2.35 1.01 18.53
C GLN A 74 2.23 -0.45 18.12
N ASP A 75 2.04 -1.33 19.10
CA ASP A 75 1.75 -2.72 18.85
C ASP A 75 0.30 -2.92 18.36
N PHE A 76 -0.07 -4.16 18.05
CA PHE A 76 -1.43 -4.54 17.61
C PHE A 76 -2.53 -4.26 18.65
N ARG A 77 -2.17 -3.97 19.91
CA ARG A 77 -3.08 -3.59 21.01
C ARG A 77 -3.21 -2.07 21.16
N GLY A 78 -2.52 -1.29 20.30
CA GLY A 78 -2.48 0.17 20.40
C GLY A 78 -1.55 0.71 21.50
N LYS A 79 -0.76 -0.16 22.16
CA LYS A 79 0.19 0.26 23.17
C LYS A 79 1.48 0.77 22.51
N THR A 80 1.95 1.95 22.92
CA THR A 80 3.22 2.50 22.45
C THR A 80 4.40 1.63 22.89
N VAL A 81 5.21 1.23 21.93
CA VAL A 81 6.46 0.49 22.12
C VAL A 81 7.66 1.34 21.71
N LYS A 82 8.82 1.02 22.24
CA LYS A 82 10.07 1.76 21.93
C LYS A 82 10.94 1.06 20.90
N ASP A 83 10.65 -0.20 20.63
CA ASP A 83 11.42 -1.06 19.75
C ASP A 83 10.50 -2.13 19.15
N ALA A 84 10.70 -2.45 17.89
CA ALA A 84 10.04 -3.55 17.19
C ALA A 84 11.08 -4.33 16.39
N GLY A 85 11.31 -5.57 16.80
CA GLY A 85 12.21 -6.51 16.14
C GLY A 85 11.54 -7.29 15.01
N PRO A 86 12.24 -8.25 14.42
CA PRO A 86 11.72 -9.11 13.34
C PRO A 86 10.40 -9.80 13.68
N SER A 87 9.58 -10.05 12.67
CA SER A 87 8.25 -10.67 12.74
C SER A 87 7.25 -9.92 13.62
N THR A 88 7.51 -8.62 13.90
CA THR A 88 6.65 -7.81 14.76
C THR A 88 5.81 -6.86 13.91
N PRO A 89 4.46 -7.00 13.88
CA PRO A 89 3.58 -6.03 13.26
C PRO A 89 3.42 -4.80 14.16
N VAL A 90 3.59 -3.61 13.58
CA VAL A 90 3.50 -2.34 14.32
C VAL A 90 2.82 -1.26 13.49
N ASN A 91 2.04 -0.41 14.17
CA ASN A 91 1.47 0.79 13.60
C ASN A 91 2.40 1.98 13.84
N VAL A 92 2.75 2.64 12.74
CA VAL A 92 3.69 3.76 12.72
C VAL A 92 2.97 5.02 12.27
N THR A 93 3.23 6.14 12.96
CA THR A 93 2.79 7.47 12.50
C THR A 93 4.00 8.31 12.12
N GLY A 94 3.80 9.26 11.21
CA GLY A 94 4.84 10.22 10.83
C GLY A 94 5.21 10.21 9.35
N PHE A 95 4.58 9.37 8.54
CA PHE A 95 4.65 9.47 7.09
C PHE A 95 3.98 10.76 6.60
N LYS A 96 4.51 11.34 5.53
CA LYS A 96 3.94 12.53 4.86
C LYS A 96 2.82 12.17 3.89
N GLU A 97 2.96 11.02 3.25
CA GLU A 97 2.03 10.44 2.28
C GLU A 97 1.77 8.99 2.67
N LEU A 98 0.66 8.41 2.21
CA LEU A 98 0.37 7.00 2.43
C LEU A 98 1.18 6.15 1.45
N PRO A 99 1.97 5.17 1.93
CA PRO A 99 2.55 4.13 1.08
C PRO A 99 1.47 3.17 0.57
N GLN A 100 1.82 2.39 -0.44
CA GLN A 100 0.93 1.35 -0.95
C GLN A 100 1.06 0.06 -0.14
N PHE A 101 -0.01 -0.72 -0.12
CA PHE A 101 0.04 -2.08 0.43
C PHE A 101 1.06 -2.92 -0.33
N GLY A 102 1.93 -3.62 0.38
CA GLY A 102 2.99 -4.45 -0.19
C GLY A 102 4.28 -3.69 -0.54
N ASP A 103 4.33 -2.36 -0.35
CA ASP A 103 5.59 -1.63 -0.49
C ASP A 103 6.60 -2.13 0.54
N GLY A 104 7.83 -2.38 0.09
CA GLY A 104 8.96 -2.58 0.99
C GLY A 104 9.33 -1.28 1.69
N PHE A 105 9.68 -1.36 2.98
CA PHE A 105 10.24 -0.20 3.69
C PHE A 105 11.68 -0.43 4.10
N GLU A 106 12.44 0.65 4.17
CA GLU A 106 13.83 0.69 4.62
C GLU A 106 14.12 1.95 5.47
N ILE A 107 15.17 1.86 6.30
CA ILE A 107 15.66 3.01 7.08
C ILE A 107 16.62 3.85 6.23
N ALA A 108 16.36 5.17 6.19
CA ALA A 108 17.27 6.15 5.63
C ALA A 108 18.08 6.85 6.74
N LYS A 109 19.32 7.24 6.45
CA LYS A 109 20.21 7.93 7.39
C LYS A 109 19.78 9.37 7.72
N SER A 110 19.00 9.99 6.81
CA SER A 110 18.55 11.37 6.97
C SER A 110 17.25 11.62 6.22
N GLU A 111 16.54 12.70 6.58
CA GLU A 111 15.33 13.12 5.86
C GLU A 111 15.59 13.40 4.38
N LYS A 112 16.75 14.00 4.07
CA LYS A 112 17.16 14.30 2.69
C LYS A 112 17.33 13.03 1.86
N GLU A 113 17.94 12.01 2.44
CA GLU A 113 18.12 10.70 1.81
C GLU A 113 16.76 10.02 1.60
N ALA A 114 15.93 9.99 2.64
CA ALA A 114 14.58 9.43 2.56
C ALA A 114 13.75 10.08 1.43
N ARG A 115 13.78 11.41 1.35
CA ARG A 115 13.09 12.15 0.29
C ARG A 115 13.61 11.81 -1.10
N ASN A 116 14.94 11.70 -1.25
CA ASN A 116 15.56 11.39 -2.55
C ASN A 116 15.21 9.97 -3.01
N LEU A 117 15.22 8.98 -2.09
CA LEU A 117 14.83 7.61 -2.38
C LEU A 117 13.36 7.52 -2.81
N ALA A 118 12.46 8.14 -2.04
CA ALA A 118 11.04 8.19 -2.37
C ALA A 118 10.77 8.87 -3.74
N GLN A 119 11.48 9.97 -4.03
CA GLN A 119 11.35 10.66 -5.31
C GLN A 119 11.86 9.80 -6.47
N LYS A 120 12.97 9.08 -6.28
CA LYS A 120 13.50 8.15 -7.28
C LYS A 120 12.50 7.02 -7.55
N ALA A 121 11.95 6.41 -6.50
CA ALA A 121 10.93 5.37 -6.63
C ALA A 121 9.70 5.87 -7.41
N LYS A 122 9.26 7.11 -7.16
CA LYS A 122 8.15 7.74 -7.88
C LYS A 122 8.44 7.88 -9.38
N ILE A 123 9.62 8.37 -9.74
CA ILE A 123 10.04 8.50 -11.13
C ILE A 123 10.12 7.13 -11.83
N ASP A 124 10.64 6.12 -11.13
CA ASP A 124 10.76 4.78 -11.69
C ASP A 124 9.38 4.13 -11.88
N GLN A 125 8.44 4.36 -10.95
CA GLN A 125 7.05 3.91 -11.08
C GLN A 125 6.34 4.60 -12.25
N GLU A 126 6.51 5.92 -12.43
CA GLU A 126 5.95 6.68 -13.54
C GLU A 126 6.50 6.18 -14.89
N LYS A 127 7.80 5.86 -14.97
CA LYS A 127 8.41 5.29 -16.17
C LYS A 127 7.86 3.90 -16.50
N MET A 128 7.70 3.03 -15.50
CA MET A 128 7.10 1.70 -15.68
C MET A 128 5.66 1.81 -16.17
N ALA A 129 4.87 2.69 -15.57
CA ALA A 129 3.49 2.95 -16.00
C ALA A 129 3.42 3.48 -17.45
N ALA A 130 4.33 4.37 -17.83
CA ALA A 130 4.41 4.89 -19.19
C ALA A 130 4.82 3.83 -20.23
N THR A 131 5.66 2.87 -19.84
CA THR A 131 6.13 1.79 -20.74
C THR A 131 5.07 0.68 -20.90
N THR A 132 4.21 0.49 -19.92
CA THR A 132 3.16 -0.55 -19.95
C THR A 132 1.92 -0.11 -20.76
N ASN A 133 1.75 1.19 -21.03
CA ASN A 133 0.52 1.76 -21.56
C ASN A 133 0.44 1.93 -23.08
N ILE A 134 1.37 1.39 -23.88
CA ILE A 134 1.20 1.44 -25.35
C ILE A 134 1.69 0.14 -25.98
N THR A 135 0.88 -0.88 -25.95
CA THR A 135 1.05 -2.03 -26.85
C THR A 135 0.41 -1.68 -28.19
N GLY A 136 1.00 -2.14 -29.31
CA GLY A 136 0.40 -1.94 -30.65
C GLY A 136 -1.06 -2.45 -30.75
N ALA A 137 -1.44 -3.41 -29.89
CA ALA A 137 -2.81 -3.89 -29.73
C ALA A 137 -3.73 -2.83 -29.08
N ASP A 138 -3.22 -2.00 -28.20
CA ASP A 138 -3.99 -0.92 -27.55
C ASP A 138 -4.22 0.23 -28.51
N ILE A 139 -3.25 0.52 -29.40
CA ILE A 139 -3.43 1.49 -30.48
C ILE A 139 -4.50 0.99 -31.47
N LEU A 140 -4.49 -0.28 -31.81
CA LEU A 140 -5.52 -0.89 -32.68
C LEU A 140 -6.88 -0.96 -31.98
N LYS A 141 -6.94 -1.18 -30.67
CA LYS A 141 -8.18 -1.07 -29.88
C LYS A 141 -8.70 0.36 -29.84
N MET A 142 -7.83 1.36 -29.62
CA MET A 142 -8.20 2.78 -29.66
C MET A 142 -8.71 3.21 -31.05
N MET A 143 -8.16 2.65 -32.14
CA MET A 143 -8.64 2.91 -33.50
C MET A 143 -9.96 2.18 -33.83
N ASN A 144 -10.24 1.06 -33.18
CA ASN A 144 -11.45 0.27 -33.39
C ASN A 144 -12.52 0.43 -32.30
N GLN A 145 -12.26 1.28 -31.27
CA GLN A 145 -13.28 1.56 -30.26
C GLN A 145 -14.49 2.20 -30.94
N LYS A 146 -15.61 1.53 -30.79
CA LYS A 146 -16.89 2.00 -31.24
C LYS A 146 -17.18 3.35 -30.59
N LEU A 147 -17.51 4.32 -31.43
CA LEU A 147 -17.89 5.69 -31.05
C LEU A 147 -19.18 5.76 -30.20
N ASP A 148 -19.72 4.62 -29.75
CA ASP A 148 -21.08 4.52 -29.15
C ASP A 148 -21.06 3.88 -27.72
N ALA A 149 -19.90 3.60 -27.10
CA ALA A 149 -19.88 3.12 -25.72
C ALA A 149 -20.07 4.28 -24.73
N GLU A 150 -21.05 4.15 -23.81
CA GLU A 150 -21.24 5.12 -22.74
C GLU A 150 -20.11 5.01 -21.71
N GLU A 151 -19.46 6.14 -21.41
CA GLU A 151 -18.41 6.20 -20.37
C GLU A 151 -19.03 6.27 -18.98
N PHE A 152 -18.67 5.33 -18.11
CA PHE A 152 -19.05 5.36 -16.70
C PHE A 152 -17.85 5.69 -15.81
N ASN A 153 -17.76 6.94 -15.40
CA ASN A 153 -16.67 7.46 -14.61
C ASN A 153 -16.92 7.22 -13.12
N VAL A 154 -15.98 6.55 -12.42
CA VAL A 154 -16.11 6.14 -11.02
C VAL A 154 -14.97 6.72 -10.19
N ILE A 155 -15.30 7.23 -9.00
CA ILE A 155 -14.34 7.59 -7.95
C ILE A 155 -14.50 6.57 -6.82
N ILE A 156 -13.38 5.99 -6.38
CA ILE A 156 -13.37 4.94 -5.35
C ILE A 156 -12.71 5.49 -4.09
N LYS A 157 -13.44 5.45 -2.99
CA LYS A 157 -12.94 5.77 -1.66
C LYS A 157 -13.16 4.59 -0.73
N ALA A 158 -12.15 4.28 0.09
CA ALA A 158 -12.25 3.24 1.11
C ALA A 158 -11.58 3.69 2.42
N ASP A 159 -11.74 2.92 3.46
CA ASP A 159 -11.15 3.17 4.79
C ASP A 159 -9.64 2.89 4.82
N VAL A 160 -9.18 1.89 4.05
CA VAL A 160 -7.77 1.49 3.96
C VAL A 160 -7.33 1.34 2.51
N GLN A 161 -6.03 1.52 2.27
CA GLN A 161 -5.46 1.47 0.92
C GLN A 161 -5.66 0.11 0.23
N GLY A 162 -5.53 -1.00 0.97
CA GLY A 162 -5.74 -2.35 0.44
C GLY A 162 -7.15 -2.57 -0.11
N SER A 163 -8.17 -2.01 0.54
CA SER A 163 -9.56 -2.06 0.07
C SER A 163 -9.75 -1.30 -1.24
N VAL A 164 -9.11 -0.12 -1.40
CA VAL A 164 -9.13 0.64 -2.66
C VAL A 164 -8.60 -0.20 -3.80
N THR A 165 -7.42 -0.80 -3.63
CA THR A 165 -6.78 -1.63 -4.65
C THR A 165 -7.64 -2.82 -5.04
N SER A 166 -8.19 -3.53 -4.04
CA SER A 166 -9.05 -4.71 -4.27
C SER A 166 -10.32 -4.37 -5.05
N VAL A 167 -10.96 -3.22 -4.76
CA VAL A 167 -12.15 -2.76 -5.47
C VAL A 167 -11.81 -2.38 -6.90
N VAL A 168 -10.71 -1.63 -7.12
CA VAL A 168 -10.24 -1.26 -8.47
C VAL A 168 -10.00 -2.49 -9.33
N ASP A 169 -9.30 -3.49 -8.78
CA ASP A 169 -8.99 -4.71 -9.51
C ASP A 169 -10.24 -5.55 -9.80
N SER A 170 -11.18 -5.59 -8.85
CA SER A 170 -12.47 -6.25 -9.07
C SER A 170 -13.30 -5.57 -10.17
N LEU A 171 -13.30 -4.24 -10.22
CA LEU A 171 -14.01 -3.48 -11.24
C LEU A 171 -13.44 -3.70 -12.64
N LYS A 172 -12.11 -3.83 -12.77
CA LYS A 172 -11.44 -4.14 -14.05
C LYS A 172 -11.82 -5.51 -14.62
N LEU A 173 -12.26 -6.44 -13.76
CA LEU A 173 -12.66 -7.80 -14.16
C LEU A 173 -14.11 -7.88 -14.62
N ILE A 174 -14.91 -6.82 -14.45
CA ILE A 174 -16.31 -6.80 -14.87
C ILE A 174 -16.38 -6.71 -16.41
N ASP A 175 -16.98 -7.73 -17.02
CA ASP A 175 -17.29 -7.70 -18.44
C ASP A 175 -18.60 -6.92 -18.65
N THR A 176 -18.50 -5.76 -19.26
CA THR A 176 -19.64 -4.87 -19.55
C THR A 176 -20.29 -5.16 -20.89
N GLY A 177 -19.87 -6.22 -21.59
CA GLY A 177 -20.41 -6.57 -22.92
C GLY A 177 -20.10 -5.54 -24.00
N GLY A 178 -19.29 -4.51 -23.71
CA GLY A 178 -18.91 -3.44 -24.63
C GLY A 178 -19.97 -2.34 -24.82
N GLU A 179 -21.03 -2.34 -24.02
CA GLU A 179 -22.05 -1.28 -24.03
C GLU A 179 -21.65 -0.07 -23.16
N VAL A 180 -20.88 -0.33 -22.07
CA VAL A 180 -20.40 0.69 -21.13
C VAL A 180 -18.90 0.52 -20.92
N GLU A 181 -18.16 1.61 -20.95
CA GLU A 181 -16.74 1.62 -20.61
C GLU A 181 -16.55 2.22 -19.19
N LEU A 182 -16.00 1.41 -18.27
CA LEU A 182 -15.83 1.82 -16.88
C LEU A 182 -14.45 2.45 -16.69
N HIS A 183 -14.42 3.74 -16.33
CA HIS A 183 -13.20 4.49 -16.06
C HIS A 183 -13.10 4.86 -14.58
N VAL A 184 -12.02 4.42 -13.92
CA VAL A 184 -11.69 4.87 -12.58
C VAL A 184 -10.93 6.19 -12.67
N VAL A 185 -11.63 7.30 -12.48
CA VAL A 185 -11.08 8.67 -12.61
C VAL A 185 -10.39 9.16 -11.34
N GLY A 186 -10.62 8.50 -10.20
CA GLY A 186 -9.96 8.85 -8.95
C GLY A 186 -10.06 7.76 -7.90
N THR A 187 -9.01 7.64 -7.09
CA THR A 187 -8.97 6.72 -5.95
C THR A 187 -8.45 7.46 -4.72
N GLY A 188 -8.85 7.00 -3.53
CA GLY A 188 -8.32 7.56 -2.29
C GLY A 188 -8.78 6.87 -1.03
N VAL A 189 -8.11 7.19 0.06
CA VAL A 189 -8.45 6.70 1.40
C VAL A 189 -9.16 7.79 2.19
N GLY A 190 -10.23 7.42 2.89
CA GLY A 190 -11.05 8.30 3.72
C GLY A 190 -12.43 8.58 3.14
N ASN A 191 -13.12 9.57 3.72
CA ASN A 191 -14.47 9.93 3.34
C ASN A 191 -14.52 10.66 1.98
N ILE A 192 -15.67 10.57 1.31
CA ILE A 192 -15.95 11.36 0.12
C ILE A 192 -16.07 12.82 0.54
N SER A 193 -15.42 13.73 -0.19
CA SER A 193 -15.46 15.17 -0.01
C SER A 193 -15.94 15.90 -1.26
N GLU A 194 -16.31 17.17 -1.12
CA GLU A 194 -16.73 18.00 -2.26
C GLU A 194 -15.64 18.13 -3.34
N ASN A 195 -14.35 18.05 -2.94
CA ASN A 195 -13.22 18.11 -3.88
C ASN A 195 -13.06 16.83 -4.73
N ASP A 196 -13.72 15.74 -4.36
CA ASP A 196 -13.65 14.48 -5.09
C ASP A 196 -14.63 14.46 -6.28
N ILE A 197 -15.59 15.40 -6.29
CA ILE A 197 -16.59 15.51 -7.36
C ILE A 197 -16.08 16.57 -8.35
N PRO A 198 -15.62 16.16 -9.55
CA PRO A 198 -15.24 17.15 -10.57
C PRO A 198 -16.50 17.92 -11.00
N TRP A 199 -16.58 19.18 -10.67
CA TRP A 199 -17.61 20.07 -11.20
C TRP A 199 -17.32 20.26 -12.69
N ARG A 200 -18.31 19.96 -13.54
CA ARG A 200 -18.31 20.34 -14.95
C ARG A 200 -18.44 21.85 -15.09
#